data_ac63b12b7961ea370bfe1f79881563f4
#
_entry.id   ac63b12b7961ea370bfe1f79881563f4
#
_cell.length_a   1.000
_cell.length_b   1.000
_cell.length_c   1.000
_cell.angle_alpha   90.00
_cell.angle_beta   90.00
_cell.angle_gamma   90.00
#
_symmetry.space_group_name_H-M   'P 1'
#
loop_
_entity.id
_entity.type
_entity.pdbx_description
1 polymer ?
#
loop_
_entity_poly.entity_id
_entity_poly.type
_entity_poly.pdbx_seq_one_letter_code
_entity_poly.pdbx_strand_id
1 'polypeptide(L)'
;MNIDLAYGQGSLSIDLPSDRTTVIEPSFASGLPEEKDTLLAALDQPIGLPALRTMIHPEDRICILFTDITRATPNDRIIPWLLEYLSDHPKDQITLLNQLGTHRPNTREELEAMLTPEVVRNYRVLNHDAEDPDQLVSVGQTASGAPALLNRQALDADLRIVTGFIEPHFFAGFSGGPKGIMPGVAGLETVMSNHGFDHIADERSTFGVTQGNPLWEELRDIALRAGPSFLLNVTLNHQRAITGVFAGGLIEAHQQGCQRVKQTAMQAVERAFDIVVTTNSGYPLDMNLYQGVKGMSAGSRILKEGGLLILACECREGVPASSPLDQLLRSASGPQEILTMLSTPGFVRPEQWQAQIQALIQSCAEVQVFSALDDTTLRAAHLEPCKDIQKTVENRLQKLGPEARVAVLPQGPLTIPYLAG
;
A
#
# COMPACT_ATOMS: atom_id res chain seq x y z
N MET A 1 -6.11 27.78 -15.29
CA MET A 1 -6.52 26.47 -15.86
C MET A 1 -7.40 25.76 -14.84
N ASN A 2 -8.54 25.24 -15.30
CA ASN A 2 -9.43 24.47 -14.42
C ASN A 2 -8.91 23.05 -14.24
N ILE A 3 -8.93 22.53 -12.99
CA ILE A 3 -8.40 21.20 -12.62
C ILE A 3 -9.41 20.57 -11.66
N ASP A 4 -9.84 19.34 -11.96
CA ASP A 4 -10.74 18.57 -11.12
C ASP A 4 -9.92 17.63 -10.21
N LEU A 5 -9.98 17.85 -8.92
CA LEU A 5 -9.35 17.04 -7.89
C LEU A 5 -10.31 15.91 -7.44
N ALA A 6 -9.84 14.69 -7.37
CA ALA A 6 -10.61 13.60 -6.77
C ALA A 6 -10.90 13.89 -5.29
N TYR A 7 -12.17 13.94 -4.88
CA TYR A 7 -12.59 14.30 -3.53
C TYR A 7 -13.93 13.66 -3.16
N GLY A 8 -13.96 12.86 -2.12
CA GLY A 8 -15.15 12.11 -1.73
C GLY A 8 -15.69 11.28 -2.91
N GLN A 9 -17.00 11.25 -3.05
CA GLN A 9 -17.67 10.55 -4.17
C GLN A 9 -17.73 11.35 -5.49
N GLY A 10 -17.04 12.50 -5.56
CA GLY A 10 -17.07 13.39 -6.71
C GLY A 10 -15.71 14.02 -6.99
N SER A 11 -15.74 15.28 -7.41
CA SER A 11 -14.55 16.08 -7.65
C SER A 11 -14.71 17.49 -7.07
N LEU A 12 -13.58 18.11 -6.79
CA LEU A 12 -13.46 19.51 -6.39
C LEU A 12 -12.72 20.25 -7.50
N SER A 13 -13.40 21.18 -8.20
CA SER A 13 -12.80 22.00 -9.24
C SER A 13 -12.06 23.18 -8.63
N ILE A 14 -10.81 23.40 -9.06
CA ILE A 14 -9.98 24.58 -8.71
C ILE A 14 -9.48 25.26 -9.98
N ASP A 15 -9.29 26.59 -9.93
CA ASP A 15 -8.68 27.34 -11.03
C ASP A 15 -7.33 27.90 -10.61
N LEU A 16 -6.27 27.53 -11.33
CA LEU A 16 -4.89 27.93 -11.03
C LEU A 16 -4.21 28.56 -12.27
N PRO A 17 -3.18 29.44 -12.08
CA PRO A 17 -2.47 30.06 -13.17
C PRO A 17 -1.71 29.04 -14.02
N SER A 18 -2.10 28.92 -15.30
CA SER A 18 -1.59 27.89 -16.23
C SER A 18 -0.11 27.99 -16.54
N ASP A 19 0.46 29.19 -16.46
CA ASP A 19 1.88 29.49 -16.75
C ASP A 19 2.82 29.03 -15.63
N ARG A 20 2.27 28.73 -14.44
CA ARG A 20 3.03 28.32 -13.25
C ARG A 20 2.61 26.96 -12.67
N THR A 21 1.61 26.29 -13.25
CA THR A 21 1.05 25.06 -12.75
C THR A 21 1.36 23.88 -13.67
N THR A 22 1.87 22.81 -13.09
CA THR A 22 2.08 21.51 -13.75
C THR A 22 1.10 20.50 -13.15
N VAL A 23 0.26 19.89 -14.00
CA VAL A 23 -0.63 18.81 -13.60
C VAL A 23 0.06 17.49 -13.88
N ILE A 24 0.09 16.61 -12.88
CA ILE A 24 0.74 15.30 -12.95
C ILE A 24 -0.36 14.26 -12.79
N GLU A 25 -0.73 13.63 -13.90
CA GLU A 25 -1.80 12.64 -13.95
C GLU A 25 -1.23 11.23 -14.14
N PRO A 26 -1.92 10.18 -13.62
CA PRO A 26 -1.51 8.81 -13.86
C PRO A 26 -1.63 8.46 -15.35
N SER A 27 -0.68 7.70 -15.86
CA SER A 27 -0.83 7.05 -17.15
C SER A 27 -1.54 5.70 -16.96
N PHE A 28 -2.74 5.57 -17.52
CA PHE A 28 -3.51 4.34 -17.38
C PHE A 28 -3.20 3.37 -18.53
N ALA A 29 -2.78 2.15 -18.16
CA ALA A 29 -2.71 1.05 -19.11
C ALA A 29 -4.11 0.50 -19.41
N SER A 30 -4.36 0.10 -20.65
CA SER A 30 -5.57 -0.63 -21.01
C SER A 30 -5.61 -1.99 -20.32
N GLY A 31 -6.79 -2.44 -19.91
CA GLY A 31 -6.99 -3.81 -19.43
C GLY A 31 -6.64 -4.84 -20.51
N LEU A 32 -6.24 -6.02 -20.07
CA LEU A 32 -6.01 -7.15 -20.96
C LEU A 32 -7.34 -7.59 -21.60
N PRO A 33 -7.38 -7.88 -22.91
CA PRO A 33 -8.62 -8.32 -23.56
C PRO A 33 -9.09 -9.70 -23.06
N GLU A 34 -8.14 -10.61 -22.76
CA GLU A 34 -8.39 -11.99 -22.33
C GLU A 34 -7.65 -12.23 -21.00
N GLU A 35 -8.21 -11.69 -19.92
CA GLU A 35 -7.57 -11.72 -18.59
C GLU A 35 -7.32 -13.16 -18.10
N LYS A 36 -8.35 -14.05 -18.24
CA LYS A 36 -8.28 -15.45 -17.80
C LYS A 36 -7.21 -16.22 -18.57
N ASP A 37 -7.24 -16.15 -19.89
CA ASP A 37 -6.32 -16.91 -20.74
C ASP A 37 -4.88 -16.44 -20.52
N THR A 38 -4.68 -15.13 -20.32
CA THR A 38 -3.36 -14.57 -19.98
C THR A 38 -2.87 -15.09 -18.63
N LEU A 39 -3.75 -15.19 -17.62
CA LEU A 39 -3.41 -15.72 -16.31
C LEU A 39 -3.03 -17.20 -16.41
N LEU A 40 -3.85 -18.01 -17.10
CA LEU A 40 -3.57 -19.44 -17.24
C LEU A 40 -2.25 -19.69 -18.02
N ALA A 41 -2.00 -18.92 -19.07
CA ALA A 41 -0.73 -18.97 -19.81
C ALA A 41 0.48 -18.60 -18.92
N ALA A 42 0.33 -17.63 -18.02
CA ALA A 42 1.39 -17.26 -17.08
C ALA A 42 1.69 -18.35 -16.04
N LEU A 43 0.70 -19.18 -15.66
CA LEU A 43 0.92 -20.34 -14.80
C LEU A 43 1.65 -21.49 -15.51
N ASP A 44 1.45 -21.62 -16.83
CA ASP A 44 2.13 -22.61 -17.66
C ASP A 44 3.54 -22.17 -18.12
N GLN A 45 3.78 -20.85 -18.20
CA GLN A 45 5.06 -20.26 -18.59
C GLN A 45 5.53 -19.22 -17.56
N PRO A 46 5.78 -19.65 -16.30
CA PRO A 46 6.10 -18.73 -15.22
C PRO A 46 7.53 -18.19 -15.32
N ILE A 47 7.76 -17.08 -14.64
CA ILE A 47 9.04 -16.41 -14.54
C ILE A 47 9.92 -17.12 -13.50
N GLY A 48 11.07 -17.64 -13.93
CA GLY A 48 12.07 -18.19 -13.02
C GLY A 48 11.75 -19.55 -12.39
N LEU A 49 10.61 -20.16 -12.74
CA LEU A 49 10.17 -21.47 -12.24
C LEU A 49 9.61 -22.34 -13.37
N PRO A 50 9.53 -23.67 -13.19
CA PRO A 50 8.75 -24.55 -14.08
C PRO A 50 7.25 -24.23 -14.02
N ALA A 51 6.46 -24.74 -14.99
CA ALA A 51 5.01 -24.64 -14.98
C ALA A 51 4.42 -25.09 -13.62
N LEU A 52 3.46 -24.34 -13.07
CA LEU A 52 2.93 -24.60 -11.73
C LEU A 52 2.46 -26.05 -11.56
N ARG A 53 1.78 -26.62 -12.57
CA ARG A 53 1.32 -28.03 -12.54
C ARG A 53 2.44 -29.03 -12.37
N THR A 54 3.64 -28.73 -12.85
CA THR A 54 4.78 -29.64 -12.76
C THR A 54 5.51 -29.57 -11.41
N MET A 55 5.17 -28.56 -10.60
CA MET A 55 5.73 -28.36 -9.26
C MET A 55 4.89 -29.02 -8.15
N ILE A 56 3.66 -29.45 -8.47
CA ILE A 56 2.69 -29.95 -7.51
C ILE A 56 2.61 -31.47 -7.60
N HIS A 57 2.76 -32.15 -6.47
CA HIS A 57 2.52 -33.59 -6.34
C HIS A 57 1.13 -33.88 -5.77
N PRO A 58 0.52 -35.05 -6.04
CA PRO A 58 -0.86 -35.33 -5.63
C PRO A 58 -1.14 -35.22 -4.13
N GLU A 59 -0.12 -35.45 -3.30
CA GLU A 59 -0.19 -35.40 -1.84
C GLU A 59 0.19 -34.05 -1.22
N ASP A 60 0.62 -33.07 -2.03
CA ASP A 60 1.07 -31.77 -1.52
C ASP A 60 -0.08 -30.97 -0.90
N ARG A 61 0.19 -30.37 0.24
CA ARG A 61 -0.70 -29.37 0.86
C ARG A 61 -0.38 -28.01 0.27
N ILE A 62 -1.38 -27.41 -0.35
CA ILE A 62 -1.28 -26.09 -0.98
C ILE A 62 -1.93 -25.06 -0.09
N CYS A 63 -1.20 -23.97 0.21
CA CYS A 63 -1.76 -22.79 0.85
C CYS A 63 -1.81 -21.64 -0.13
N ILE A 64 -3.01 -21.22 -0.53
CA ILE A 64 -3.23 -20.04 -1.37
C ILE A 64 -3.42 -18.83 -0.45
N LEU A 65 -2.47 -17.90 -0.49
CA LEU A 65 -2.54 -16.64 0.24
C LEU A 65 -3.28 -15.62 -0.64
N PHE A 66 -4.39 -15.04 -0.13
CA PHE A 66 -5.18 -14.04 -0.85
C PHE A 66 -5.35 -12.76 -0.01
N THR A 67 -5.51 -11.62 -0.67
CA THR A 67 -5.60 -10.31 -0.01
C THR A 67 -6.98 -10.05 0.59
N ASP A 68 -7.03 -9.23 1.64
CA ASP A 68 -8.25 -8.84 2.34
C ASP A 68 -9.12 -7.84 1.53
N ILE A 69 -10.32 -7.54 2.06
CA ILE A 69 -11.31 -6.66 1.43
C ILE A 69 -10.83 -5.22 1.22
N THR A 70 -9.81 -4.78 1.94
CA THR A 70 -9.26 -3.41 1.81
C THR A 70 -8.36 -3.25 0.59
N ARG A 71 -8.10 -4.35 -0.15
CA ARG A 71 -7.23 -4.38 -1.32
C ARG A 71 -8.02 -4.43 -2.62
N ALA A 72 -7.46 -3.82 -3.66
CA ALA A 72 -8.09 -3.79 -4.97
C ALA A 72 -7.97 -5.10 -5.76
N THR A 73 -7.28 -6.10 -5.24
CA THR A 73 -7.08 -7.40 -5.91
C THR A 73 -8.42 -8.00 -6.34
N PRO A 74 -8.60 -8.37 -7.62
CA PRO A 74 -9.82 -8.99 -8.09
C PRO A 74 -9.83 -10.49 -7.73
N ASN A 75 -9.90 -10.78 -6.41
CA ASN A 75 -9.89 -12.15 -5.90
C ASN A 75 -11.04 -12.99 -6.44
N ASP A 76 -12.20 -12.36 -6.70
CA ASP A 76 -13.40 -12.94 -7.31
C ASP A 76 -13.17 -13.53 -8.72
N ARG A 77 -12.10 -13.12 -9.37
CA ARG A 77 -11.66 -13.62 -10.69
C ARG A 77 -10.42 -14.52 -10.55
N ILE A 78 -9.37 -14.01 -9.92
CA ILE A 78 -8.06 -14.70 -9.84
C ILE A 78 -8.18 -16.03 -9.10
N ILE A 79 -8.87 -16.09 -7.97
CA ILE A 79 -8.95 -17.31 -7.15
C ILE A 79 -9.76 -18.39 -7.85
N PRO A 80 -10.98 -18.16 -8.39
CA PRO A 80 -11.69 -19.17 -9.18
C PRO A 80 -10.89 -19.70 -10.38
N TRP A 81 -10.19 -18.82 -11.13
CA TRP A 81 -9.37 -19.27 -12.27
C TRP A 81 -8.17 -20.11 -11.84
N LEU A 82 -7.51 -19.73 -10.73
CA LEU A 82 -6.43 -20.53 -10.15
C LEU A 82 -6.94 -21.89 -9.67
N LEU A 83 -8.08 -21.95 -9.00
CA LEU A 83 -8.68 -23.21 -8.53
C LEU A 83 -9.16 -24.10 -9.68
N GLU A 84 -9.64 -23.52 -10.79
CA GLU A 84 -9.93 -24.25 -12.01
C GLU A 84 -8.66 -24.85 -12.63
N TYR A 85 -7.56 -24.08 -12.64
CA TYR A 85 -6.24 -24.56 -13.08
C TYR A 85 -5.75 -25.72 -12.21
N LEU A 86 -6.07 -25.74 -10.91
CA LEU A 86 -5.71 -26.76 -9.94
C LEU A 86 -6.78 -27.87 -9.79
N SER A 87 -7.73 -27.97 -10.73
CA SER A 87 -8.90 -28.88 -10.60
C SER A 87 -8.55 -30.35 -10.41
N ASP A 88 -7.40 -30.80 -10.89
CA ASP A 88 -6.91 -32.17 -10.73
C ASP A 88 -6.33 -32.46 -9.33
N HIS A 89 -6.11 -31.41 -8.51
CA HIS A 89 -5.58 -31.54 -7.16
C HIS A 89 -6.72 -31.66 -6.14
N PRO A 90 -6.60 -32.54 -5.10
CA PRO A 90 -7.64 -32.73 -4.10
C PRO A 90 -7.99 -31.44 -3.36
N LYS A 91 -9.28 -31.09 -3.31
CA LYS A 91 -9.75 -29.83 -2.69
C LYS A 91 -9.46 -29.72 -1.22
N ASP A 92 -9.44 -30.84 -0.51
CA ASP A 92 -9.14 -30.94 0.93
C ASP A 92 -7.65 -30.73 1.24
N GLN A 93 -6.79 -30.80 0.23
CA GLN A 93 -5.37 -30.43 0.32
C GLN A 93 -5.12 -28.93 0.04
N ILE A 94 -6.16 -28.18 -0.37
CA ILE A 94 -6.04 -26.74 -0.66
C ILE A 94 -6.66 -25.93 0.48
N THR A 95 -5.87 -25.07 1.10
CA THR A 95 -6.32 -24.07 2.08
C THR A 95 -6.13 -22.66 1.52
N LEU A 96 -7.16 -21.83 1.62
CA LEU A 96 -7.09 -20.41 1.32
C LEU A 96 -6.90 -19.63 2.63
N LEU A 97 -5.82 -18.86 2.73
CA LEU A 97 -5.49 -18.08 3.91
C LEU A 97 -5.49 -16.58 3.58
N ASN A 98 -6.34 -15.83 4.26
CA ASN A 98 -6.45 -14.38 4.08
C ASN A 98 -5.24 -13.66 4.66
N GLN A 99 -4.54 -12.88 3.82
CA GLN A 99 -3.34 -12.10 4.16
C GLN A 99 -3.72 -10.81 4.90
N LEU A 100 -4.27 -10.92 6.10
CA LEU A 100 -4.78 -9.77 6.86
C LEU A 100 -3.67 -8.86 7.42
N GLY A 101 -2.46 -9.42 7.63
CA GLY A 101 -1.48 -8.71 8.44
C GLY A 101 -2.07 -8.41 9.83
N THR A 102 -2.16 -7.13 10.15
CA THR A 102 -2.76 -6.64 11.42
C THR A 102 -4.19 -6.13 11.26
N HIS A 103 -4.84 -6.35 10.11
CA HIS A 103 -6.23 -5.95 9.87
C HIS A 103 -7.19 -6.91 10.59
N ARG A 104 -8.43 -6.43 10.83
CA ARG A 104 -9.50 -7.26 11.39
C ARG A 104 -9.85 -8.44 10.48
N PRO A 105 -10.33 -9.55 11.04
CA PRO A 105 -10.87 -10.66 10.25
C PRO A 105 -12.00 -10.19 9.33
N ASN A 106 -12.04 -10.76 8.12
CA ASN A 106 -13.18 -10.57 7.21
C ASN A 106 -14.33 -11.48 7.65
N THR A 107 -15.57 -10.97 7.56
CA THR A 107 -16.76 -11.77 7.84
C THR A 107 -16.99 -12.80 6.74
N ARG A 108 -17.91 -13.76 6.98
CA ARG A 108 -18.25 -14.76 5.97
C ARG A 108 -18.83 -14.11 4.71
N GLU A 109 -19.67 -13.11 4.87
CA GLU A 109 -20.29 -12.36 3.77
C GLU A 109 -19.22 -11.61 2.95
N GLU A 110 -18.25 -11.01 3.63
CA GLU A 110 -17.10 -10.36 2.97
C GLU A 110 -16.24 -11.38 2.21
N LEU A 111 -15.97 -12.55 2.79
CA LEU A 111 -15.24 -13.63 2.12
C LEU A 111 -16.00 -14.16 0.89
N GLU A 112 -17.33 -14.33 0.99
CA GLU A 112 -18.18 -14.74 -0.14
C GLU A 112 -18.21 -13.69 -1.25
N ALA A 113 -18.19 -12.40 -0.92
CA ALA A 113 -18.08 -11.32 -1.89
C ALA A 113 -16.71 -11.27 -2.59
N MET A 114 -15.64 -11.56 -1.87
CA MET A 114 -14.26 -11.52 -2.37
C MET A 114 -13.86 -12.75 -3.16
N LEU A 115 -14.31 -13.95 -2.76
CA LEU A 115 -13.86 -15.23 -3.30
C LEU A 115 -14.92 -15.95 -4.14
N THR A 116 -16.16 -15.55 -4.06
CA THR A 116 -17.41 -16.17 -4.47
C THR A 116 -17.98 -17.15 -3.43
N PRO A 117 -19.32 -17.28 -3.34
CA PRO A 117 -19.97 -18.24 -2.42
C PRO A 117 -19.60 -19.70 -2.70
N GLU A 118 -19.27 -20.03 -3.96
CA GLU A 118 -18.87 -21.38 -4.35
C GLU A 118 -17.52 -21.75 -3.76
N VAL A 119 -16.54 -20.87 -3.84
CA VAL A 119 -15.19 -21.08 -3.28
C VAL A 119 -15.28 -21.23 -1.76
N VAL A 120 -15.97 -20.32 -1.07
CA VAL A 120 -16.10 -20.37 0.41
C VAL A 120 -16.82 -21.62 0.90
N ARG A 121 -17.71 -22.20 0.10
CA ARG A 121 -18.43 -23.45 0.44
C ARG A 121 -17.59 -24.71 0.22
N ASN A 122 -16.74 -24.71 -0.82
CA ASN A 122 -16.07 -25.92 -1.30
C ASN A 122 -14.62 -26.08 -0.80
N TYR A 123 -14.03 -25.02 -0.28
CA TYR A 123 -12.63 -24.99 0.18
C TYR A 123 -12.52 -24.54 1.63
N ARG A 124 -11.43 -24.88 2.26
CA ARG A 124 -11.09 -24.37 3.60
C ARG A 124 -10.59 -22.96 3.48
N VAL A 125 -11.36 -21.97 3.98
CA VAL A 125 -11.00 -20.55 3.98
C VAL A 125 -10.77 -20.08 5.41
N LEU A 126 -9.62 -19.46 5.66
CA LEU A 126 -9.17 -19.02 6.98
C LEU A 126 -8.80 -17.54 6.96
N ASN A 127 -9.06 -16.85 8.05
CA ASN A 127 -8.48 -15.54 8.35
C ASN A 127 -7.16 -15.76 9.13
N HIS A 128 -6.12 -15.02 8.75
CA HIS A 128 -4.93 -14.91 9.58
C HIS A 128 -5.25 -14.08 10.83
N ASP A 129 -4.68 -14.47 11.97
CA ASP A 129 -4.68 -13.69 13.20
C ASP A 129 -3.22 -13.44 13.63
N ALA A 130 -2.81 -12.17 13.61
CA ALA A 130 -1.45 -11.77 13.94
C ALA A 130 -1.14 -11.84 15.45
N GLU A 131 -2.16 -12.00 16.30
CA GLU A 131 -2.05 -12.00 17.76
C GLU A 131 -2.28 -13.41 18.37
N ASP A 132 -2.77 -14.39 17.59
CA ASP A 132 -3.02 -15.73 18.08
C ASP A 132 -1.73 -16.59 18.11
N PRO A 133 -1.15 -16.83 19.30
CA PRO A 133 0.11 -17.57 19.43
C PRO A 133 0.01 -19.02 18.94
N ASP A 134 -1.18 -19.61 18.94
CA ASP A 134 -1.39 -20.99 18.48
C ASP A 134 -1.30 -21.10 16.94
N GLN A 135 -1.52 -20.00 16.23
CA GLN A 135 -1.38 -19.91 14.78
C GLN A 135 0.03 -19.50 14.33
N LEU A 136 0.89 -19.06 15.23
CA LEU A 136 2.19 -18.49 14.90
C LEU A 136 3.34 -19.43 15.22
N VAL A 137 4.31 -19.50 14.32
CA VAL A 137 5.54 -20.29 14.45
C VAL A 137 6.73 -19.42 14.14
N SER A 138 7.79 -19.53 14.97
CA SER A 138 9.02 -18.78 14.76
C SER A 138 9.83 -19.35 13.60
N VAL A 139 10.24 -18.49 12.69
CA VAL A 139 11.18 -18.77 11.59
C VAL A 139 12.54 -18.09 11.80
N GLY A 140 12.85 -17.70 13.04
CA GLY A 140 14.08 -17.02 13.44
C GLY A 140 13.83 -15.65 14.05
N GLN A 141 14.69 -14.69 13.77
CA GLN A 141 14.62 -13.33 14.32
C GLN A 141 14.63 -12.28 13.21
N THR A 142 14.07 -11.11 13.51
CA THR A 142 14.19 -9.87 12.74
C THR A 142 15.59 -9.26 12.97
N ALA A 143 15.95 -8.22 12.22
CA ALA A 143 17.22 -7.52 12.39
C ALA A 143 17.34 -6.85 13.77
N SER A 144 16.22 -6.44 14.37
CA SER A 144 16.20 -5.88 15.74
C SER A 144 16.23 -6.95 16.85
N GLY A 145 16.24 -8.24 16.50
CA GLY A 145 16.24 -9.37 17.44
C GLY A 145 14.87 -9.81 17.93
N ALA A 146 13.79 -9.21 17.46
CA ALA A 146 12.43 -9.68 17.74
C ALA A 146 12.16 -11.02 17.06
N PRO A 147 11.23 -11.88 17.56
CA PRO A 147 10.85 -13.10 16.89
C PRO A 147 10.29 -12.82 15.48
N ALA A 148 10.75 -13.57 14.48
CA ALA A 148 10.12 -13.61 13.17
C ALA A 148 9.07 -14.73 13.17
N LEU A 149 7.80 -14.35 13.32
CA LEU A 149 6.64 -15.25 13.47
C LEU A 149 5.83 -15.27 12.19
N LEU A 150 5.52 -16.45 11.67
CA LEU A 150 4.65 -16.63 10.50
C LEU A 150 3.52 -17.62 10.83
N ASN A 151 2.41 -17.52 10.09
CA ASN A 151 1.25 -18.37 10.27
C ASN A 151 1.57 -19.83 9.96
N ARG A 152 1.20 -20.72 10.90
CA ARG A 152 1.41 -22.16 10.83
C ARG A 152 0.82 -22.78 9.56
N GLN A 153 -0.37 -22.36 9.12
CA GLN A 153 -1.00 -22.91 7.91
C GLN A 153 -0.17 -22.63 6.66
N ALA A 154 0.46 -21.46 6.61
CA ALA A 154 1.39 -21.13 5.53
C ALA A 154 2.69 -21.95 5.61
N LEU A 155 3.22 -22.19 6.82
CA LEU A 155 4.46 -22.94 7.02
C LEU A 155 4.29 -24.45 6.81
N ASP A 156 3.15 -25.00 7.24
CA ASP A 156 2.85 -26.45 7.11
C ASP A 156 2.51 -26.85 5.67
N ALA A 157 2.27 -25.92 4.76
CA ALA A 157 2.03 -26.20 3.36
C ALA A 157 3.34 -26.61 2.63
N ASP A 158 3.25 -27.54 1.70
CA ASP A 158 4.36 -27.94 0.85
C ASP A 158 4.64 -26.88 -0.22
N LEU A 159 3.56 -26.23 -0.72
CA LEU A 159 3.65 -25.09 -1.64
C LEU A 159 2.72 -23.94 -1.20
N ARG A 160 3.25 -22.72 -1.17
CA ARG A 160 2.48 -21.48 -1.00
C ARG A 160 2.27 -20.82 -2.36
N ILE A 161 1.01 -20.47 -2.70
CA ILE A 161 0.72 -19.64 -3.87
C ILE A 161 0.32 -18.26 -3.35
N VAL A 162 1.16 -17.27 -3.59
CA VAL A 162 1.00 -15.91 -3.06
C VAL A 162 0.29 -15.06 -4.10
N THR A 163 -1.00 -14.80 -3.91
CA THR A 163 -1.78 -13.96 -4.83
C THR A 163 -1.86 -12.52 -4.34
N GLY A 164 -2.10 -11.58 -5.27
CA GLY A 164 -2.21 -10.16 -4.93
C GLY A 164 -2.05 -9.26 -6.15
N PHE A 165 -1.85 -7.97 -5.90
CA PHE A 165 -1.57 -7.01 -6.96
C PHE A 165 -0.38 -6.13 -6.59
N ILE A 166 0.26 -5.57 -7.62
CA ILE A 166 1.45 -4.74 -7.48
C ILE A 166 1.06 -3.29 -7.78
N GLU A 167 1.32 -2.42 -6.79
CA GLU A 167 1.18 -0.98 -6.88
C GLU A 167 2.34 -0.30 -6.11
N PRO A 168 2.63 0.98 -6.33
CA PRO A 168 3.61 1.69 -5.51
C PRO A 168 3.19 1.74 -4.05
N HIS A 169 4.15 1.54 -3.14
CA HIS A 169 3.89 1.57 -1.69
C HIS A 169 4.82 2.56 -1.00
N PHE A 170 4.25 3.40 -0.13
CA PHE A 170 4.87 4.62 0.39
C PHE A 170 6.09 4.42 1.31
N PHE A 171 6.34 3.20 1.83
CA PHE A 171 7.57 2.88 2.55
C PHE A 171 8.18 1.51 2.15
N ALA A 172 7.40 0.59 1.59
CA ALA A 172 7.91 -0.73 1.18
C ALA A 172 8.23 -0.83 -0.33
N GLY A 173 8.30 0.30 -1.03
CA GLY A 173 8.54 0.35 -2.46
C GLY A 173 7.33 -0.04 -3.29
N PHE A 174 6.89 -1.29 -3.20
CA PHE A 174 5.72 -1.85 -3.88
C PHE A 174 4.95 -2.80 -2.98
N SER A 175 3.64 -2.95 -3.26
CA SER A 175 2.79 -4.03 -2.73
C SER A 175 3.02 -5.35 -3.49
N GLY A 176 2.33 -6.40 -3.08
CA GLY A 176 2.48 -7.74 -3.68
C GLY A 176 3.79 -8.43 -3.30
N GLY A 177 4.14 -9.48 -4.03
CA GLY A 177 5.36 -10.23 -3.81
C GLY A 177 5.49 -10.79 -2.39
N PRO A 178 6.68 -10.67 -1.78
CA PRO A 178 6.94 -11.17 -0.43
C PRO A 178 6.06 -10.52 0.64
N LYS A 179 5.44 -9.36 0.37
CA LYS A 179 4.48 -8.72 1.29
C LYS A 179 3.25 -9.59 1.56
N GLY A 180 2.87 -10.49 0.68
CA GLY A 180 1.79 -11.44 0.93
C GLY A 180 2.11 -12.43 2.05
N ILE A 181 3.38 -12.64 2.36
CA ILE A 181 3.85 -13.47 3.48
C ILE A 181 4.19 -12.58 4.68
N MET A 182 5.05 -11.59 4.51
CA MET A 182 5.42 -10.61 5.53
C MET A 182 5.09 -9.17 5.04
N PRO A 183 4.12 -8.46 5.63
CA PRO A 183 3.38 -8.75 6.86
C PRO A 183 2.12 -9.64 6.70
N GLY A 184 1.73 -10.04 5.50
CA GLY A 184 0.42 -10.62 5.19
C GLY A 184 -0.04 -11.74 6.12
N VAL A 185 0.85 -12.65 6.54
CA VAL A 185 0.57 -13.74 7.46
C VAL A 185 1.60 -13.81 8.61
N ALA A 186 2.16 -12.66 8.99
CA ALA A 186 3.13 -12.54 10.06
C ALA A 186 2.50 -12.12 11.39
N GLY A 187 3.12 -12.52 12.49
CA GLY A 187 2.71 -12.12 13.84
C GLY A 187 2.91 -10.62 14.09
N LEU A 188 2.07 -10.04 14.95
CA LEU A 188 2.08 -8.60 15.27
C LEU A 188 3.47 -8.11 15.70
N GLU A 189 4.17 -8.84 16.55
CA GLU A 189 5.51 -8.47 17.02
C GLU A 189 6.51 -8.37 15.86
N THR A 190 6.44 -9.28 14.90
CA THR A 190 7.27 -9.26 13.68
C THR A 190 6.96 -8.04 12.83
N VAL A 191 5.66 -7.73 12.64
CA VAL A 191 5.21 -6.55 11.88
C VAL A 191 5.70 -5.28 12.55
N MET A 192 5.52 -5.15 13.85
CA MET A 192 5.92 -3.96 14.61
C MET A 192 7.44 -3.74 14.60
N SER A 193 8.23 -4.81 14.61
CA SER A 193 9.68 -4.74 14.47
C SER A 193 10.09 -4.24 13.09
N ASN A 194 9.56 -4.83 12.03
CA ASN A 194 9.87 -4.42 10.65
C ASN A 194 9.39 -2.99 10.33
N HIS A 195 8.21 -2.61 10.82
CA HIS A 195 7.66 -1.25 10.67
C HIS A 195 8.13 -0.31 11.81
N GLY A 196 9.30 -0.61 12.39
CA GLY A 196 9.91 0.19 13.44
C GLY A 196 10.45 1.53 12.96
N PHE A 197 10.77 2.41 13.94
CA PHE A 197 11.15 3.79 13.67
C PHE A 197 12.32 3.91 12.67
N ASP A 198 13.40 3.15 12.85
CA ASP A 198 14.61 3.25 12.03
C ASP A 198 14.35 2.84 10.56
N HIS A 199 13.58 1.79 10.35
CA HIS A 199 13.23 1.35 9.00
C HIS A 199 12.35 2.38 8.27
N ILE A 200 11.36 2.96 8.95
CA ILE A 200 10.49 3.99 8.35
C ILE A 200 11.22 5.31 8.14
N ALA A 201 12.21 5.63 8.96
CA ALA A 201 13.01 6.86 8.84
C ALA A 201 14.09 6.78 7.74
N ASP A 202 14.43 5.60 7.24
CA ASP A 202 15.43 5.46 6.18
C ASP A 202 14.87 6.06 4.86
N GLU A 203 15.64 6.94 4.22
CA GLU A 203 15.26 7.63 2.98
C GLU A 203 14.95 6.67 1.83
N ARG A 204 15.50 5.45 1.85
CA ARG A 204 15.23 4.41 0.86
C ARG A 204 13.93 3.66 1.12
N SER A 205 13.34 3.80 2.33
CA SER A 205 12.00 3.29 2.65
C SER A 205 10.93 4.20 2.05
N THR A 206 10.80 4.14 0.74
CA THR A 206 9.94 5.04 -0.04
C THR A 206 9.35 4.35 -1.28
N PHE A 207 8.43 5.00 -1.95
CA PHE A 207 7.81 4.52 -3.18
C PHE A 207 8.83 4.07 -4.23
N GLY A 208 8.60 2.93 -4.85
CA GLY A 208 9.35 2.44 -5.99
C GLY A 208 10.74 1.89 -5.69
N VAL A 209 11.17 1.87 -4.43
CA VAL A 209 12.48 1.37 -4.00
C VAL A 209 12.32 0.05 -3.25
N THR A 210 12.85 -1.03 -3.82
CA THR A 210 12.93 -2.36 -3.18
C THR A 210 14.37 -2.69 -2.81
N GLN A 211 15.28 -2.61 -3.78
CA GLN A 211 16.69 -2.86 -3.53
C GLN A 211 17.31 -1.71 -2.71
N GLY A 212 17.98 -2.06 -1.62
CA GLY A 212 18.56 -1.11 -0.68
C GLY A 212 17.55 -0.50 0.32
N ASN A 213 16.25 -0.77 0.18
CA ASN A 213 15.24 -0.41 1.15
C ASN A 213 15.28 -1.39 2.33
N PRO A 214 15.72 -0.99 3.53
CA PRO A 214 15.96 -1.92 4.63
C PRO A 214 14.68 -2.62 5.11
N LEU A 215 13.55 -1.91 5.08
CA LEU A 215 12.24 -2.48 5.42
C LEU A 215 11.85 -3.58 4.44
N TRP A 216 12.02 -3.34 3.13
CA TRP A 216 11.68 -4.33 2.10
C TRP A 216 12.65 -5.52 2.11
N GLU A 217 13.93 -5.29 2.32
CA GLU A 217 14.93 -6.36 2.37
C GLU A 217 14.68 -7.30 3.54
N GLU A 218 14.36 -6.79 4.73
CA GLU A 218 14.01 -7.61 5.88
C GLU A 218 12.72 -8.40 5.66
N LEU A 219 11.64 -7.75 5.16
CA LEU A 219 10.40 -8.47 4.90
C LEU A 219 10.56 -9.57 3.84
N ARG A 220 11.39 -9.33 2.80
CA ARG A 220 11.77 -10.34 1.82
C ARG A 220 12.47 -11.52 2.46
N ASP A 221 13.47 -11.24 3.30
CA ASP A 221 14.28 -12.28 3.94
C ASP A 221 13.45 -13.14 4.90
N ILE A 222 12.51 -12.53 5.63
CA ILE A 222 11.56 -13.27 6.48
C ILE A 222 10.61 -14.10 5.61
N ALA A 223 10.06 -13.53 4.52
CA ALA A 223 9.15 -14.24 3.63
C ALA A 223 9.80 -15.47 2.98
N LEU A 224 11.07 -15.39 2.61
CA LEU A 224 11.82 -16.52 2.03
C LEU A 224 12.03 -17.67 3.02
N ARG A 225 11.99 -17.42 4.32
CA ARG A 225 12.07 -18.47 5.36
C ARG A 225 10.80 -19.32 5.44
N ALA A 226 9.69 -18.89 4.82
CA ALA A 226 8.46 -19.68 4.76
C ALA A 226 8.61 -20.95 3.90
N GLY A 227 9.63 -21.01 3.02
CA GLY A 227 9.88 -22.15 2.14
C GLY A 227 9.34 -21.94 0.71
N PRO A 228 9.15 -23.05 -0.07
CA PRO A 228 8.78 -22.96 -1.48
C PRO A 228 7.52 -22.14 -1.73
N SER A 229 7.61 -21.13 -2.57
CA SER A 229 6.51 -20.20 -2.86
C SER A 229 6.42 -19.89 -4.33
N PHE A 230 5.21 -19.85 -4.87
CA PHE A 230 4.89 -19.44 -6.23
C PHE A 230 4.09 -18.14 -6.19
N LEU A 231 4.51 -17.13 -6.92
CA LEU A 231 3.81 -15.86 -7.01
C LEU A 231 2.75 -15.89 -8.12
N LEU A 232 1.58 -15.31 -7.85
CA LEU A 232 0.60 -14.94 -8.86
C LEU A 232 0.08 -13.54 -8.55
N ASN A 233 0.72 -12.54 -9.10
CA ASN A 233 0.33 -11.16 -8.91
C ASN A 233 -0.11 -10.51 -10.22
N VAL A 234 -0.93 -9.48 -10.10
CA VAL A 234 -1.44 -8.70 -11.25
C VAL A 234 -1.13 -7.22 -11.07
N THR A 235 -1.18 -6.47 -12.17
CA THR A 235 -1.28 -5.02 -12.14
C THR A 235 -2.66 -4.61 -12.62
N LEU A 236 -3.16 -3.47 -12.12
CA LEU A 236 -4.53 -3.01 -12.33
C LEU A 236 -4.54 -1.58 -12.88
N ASN A 237 -5.57 -1.22 -13.60
CA ASN A 237 -5.91 0.17 -13.88
C ASN A 237 -6.99 0.69 -12.90
N HIS A 238 -7.39 1.95 -13.03
CA HIS A 238 -8.39 2.60 -12.18
C HIS A 238 -9.79 1.93 -12.23
N GLN A 239 -10.10 1.17 -13.29
CA GLN A 239 -11.33 0.42 -13.44
C GLN A 239 -11.23 -1.02 -12.86
N ARG A 240 -10.11 -1.35 -12.18
CA ARG A 240 -9.78 -2.69 -11.68
C ARG A 240 -9.69 -3.76 -12.78
N ALA A 241 -9.49 -3.37 -14.03
CA ALA A 241 -9.13 -4.31 -15.09
C ALA A 241 -7.66 -4.73 -14.94
N ILE A 242 -7.38 -6.02 -15.16
CA ILE A 242 -6.03 -6.55 -15.10
C ILE A 242 -5.23 -6.03 -16.30
N THR A 243 -4.09 -5.39 -16.04
CA THR A 243 -3.22 -4.79 -17.07
C THR A 243 -1.93 -5.58 -17.30
N GLY A 244 -1.66 -6.56 -16.46
CA GLY A 244 -0.53 -7.48 -16.55
C GLY A 244 -0.63 -8.59 -15.51
N VAL A 245 -0.06 -9.75 -15.82
CA VAL A 245 0.02 -10.92 -14.93
C VAL A 245 1.48 -11.31 -14.76
N PHE A 246 1.89 -11.53 -13.52
CA PHE A 246 3.25 -11.89 -13.11
C PHE A 246 3.17 -13.14 -12.24
N ALA A 247 3.52 -14.29 -12.82
CA ALA A 247 3.49 -15.58 -12.16
C ALA A 247 4.88 -16.22 -12.16
N GLY A 248 5.23 -16.94 -11.09
CA GLY A 248 6.52 -17.63 -10.99
C GLY A 248 7.26 -17.46 -9.67
N GLY A 249 8.57 -17.28 -9.70
CA GLY A 249 9.40 -17.07 -8.52
C GLY A 249 8.95 -15.85 -7.70
N LEU A 250 8.90 -16.02 -6.38
CA LEU A 250 8.38 -15.00 -5.47
C LEU A 250 9.03 -13.63 -5.65
N ILE A 251 10.32 -13.60 -5.93
CA ILE A 251 11.10 -12.37 -6.11
C ILE A 251 11.18 -11.97 -7.57
N GLU A 252 11.51 -12.90 -8.45
CA GLU A 252 11.76 -12.66 -9.88
C GLU A 252 10.50 -12.14 -10.59
N ALA A 253 9.36 -12.81 -10.38
CA ALA A 253 8.10 -12.38 -10.95
C ALA A 253 7.61 -11.06 -10.36
N HIS A 254 7.79 -10.85 -9.05
CA HIS A 254 7.49 -9.57 -8.40
C HIS A 254 8.33 -8.43 -8.97
N GLN A 255 9.63 -8.62 -9.17
CA GLN A 255 10.52 -7.60 -9.75
C GLN A 255 10.09 -7.18 -11.14
N GLN A 256 9.67 -8.12 -12.00
CA GLN A 256 9.14 -7.78 -13.33
C GLN A 256 7.85 -6.95 -13.23
N GLY A 257 6.94 -7.32 -12.31
CA GLY A 257 5.75 -6.53 -12.04
C GLY A 257 6.06 -5.13 -11.52
N CYS A 258 7.02 -4.98 -10.61
CA CYS A 258 7.50 -3.68 -10.12
C CYS A 258 8.06 -2.81 -11.25
N GLN A 259 8.83 -3.39 -12.18
CA GLN A 259 9.33 -2.65 -13.34
C GLN A 259 8.18 -2.14 -14.23
N ARG A 260 7.14 -2.97 -14.45
CA ARG A 260 5.94 -2.57 -15.18
C ARG A 260 5.23 -1.41 -14.51
N VAL A 261 5.03 -1.50 -13.19
CA VAL A 261 4.36 -0.47 -12.39
C VAL A 261 5.15 0.84 -12.36
N LYS A 262 6.49 0.78 -12.30
CA LYS A 262 7.32 1.98 -12.44
C LYS A 262 7.03 2.75 -13.72
N GLN A 263 6.84 2.04 -14.84
CA GLN A 263 6.59 2.65 -16.15
C GLN A 263 5.19 3.29 -16.26
N THR A 264 4.21 2.84 -15.47
CA THR A 264 2.81 3.26 -15.59
C THR A 264 2.36 4.19 -14.48
N ALA A 265 2.79 3.94 -13.23
CA ALA A 265 2.33 4.68 -12.06
C ALA A 265 3.35 5.71 -11.52
N MET A 266 4.61 5.68 -11.99
CA MET A 266 5.62 6.64 -11.54
C MET A 266 5.97 7.64 -12.66
N GLN A 267 6.01 8.93 -12.31
CA GLN A 267 6.29 10.00 -13.27
C GLN A 267 7.48 10.86 -12.85
N ALA A 268 8.46 10.95 -13.75
CA ALA A 268 9.62 11.82 -13.56
C ALA A 268 9.23 13.28 -13.75
N VAL A 269 9.71 14.14 -12.86
CA VAL A 269 9.65 15.60 -12.98
C VAL A 269 11.08 16.19 -12.92
N GLU A 270 11.33 17.22 -13.68
CA GLU A 270 12.69 17.80 -13.83
C GLU A 270 13.13 18.63 -12.62
N ARG A 271 12.19 19.10 -11.80
CA ARG A 271 12.46 20.01 -10.66
C ARG A 271 11.43 19.87 -9.56
N ALA A 272 11.85 20.25 -8.34
CA ALA A 272 10.95 20.38 -7.21
C ALA A 272 10.08 21.65 -7.30
N PHE A 273 8.91 21.61 -6.66
CA PHE A 273 7.91 22.68 -6.67
C PHE A 273 7.83 23.39 -5.33
N ASP A 274 7.43 24.66 -5.36
CA ASP A 274 7.24 25.49 -4.17
C ASP A 274 5.93 25.17 -3.46
N ILE A 275 4.93 24.71 -4.22
CA ILE A 275 3.60 24.34 -3.77
C ILE A 275 3.22 23.03 -4.45
N VAL A 276 2.69 22.08 -3.67
CA VAL A 276 2.09 20.85 -4.20
C VAL A 276 0.67 20.72 -3.68
N VAL A 277 -0.30 20.60 -4.58
CA VAL A 277 -1.68 20.25 -4.27
C VAL A 277 -1.88 18.78 -4.62
N THR A 278 -2.30 17.98 -3.69
CA THR A 278 -2.53 16.54 -3.86
C THR A 278 -3.87 16.11 -3.30
N THR A 279 -4.34 14.94 -3.69
CA THR A 279 -5.52 14.29 -3.11
C THR A 279 -5.15 12.95 -2.49
N ASN A 280 -6.15 12.23 -1.99
CA ASN A 280 -5.99 10.80 -1.70
C ASN A 280 -6.90 9.94 -2.60
N SER A 281 -7.03 10.32 -3.88
CA SER A 281 -7.77 9.60 -4.95
C SER A 281 -9.28 9.52 -4.76
N GLY A 282 -9.87 10.31 -3.84
CA GLY A 282 -11.30 10.29 -3.56
C GLY A 282 -11.78 9.00 -2.89
N TYR A 283 -13.11 8.84 -2.81
CA TYR A 283 -13.74 7.69 -2.14
C TYR A 283 -13.44 6.36 -2.87
N PRO A 284 -13.13 5.27 -2.15
CA PRO A 284 -13.08 5.14 -0.69
C PRO A 284 -11.71 5.48 -0.07
N LEU A 285 -10.73 5.90 -0.84
CA LEU A 285 -9.36 6.06 -0.37
C LEU A 285 -9.15 7.32 0.47
N ASP A 286 -10.06 8.30 0.40
CA ASP A 286 -10.03 9.54 1.18
C ASP A 286 -10.99 9.57 2.38
N MET A 287 -11.47 8.40 2.83
CA MET A 287 -12.47 8.27 3.90
C MET A 287 -11.99 8.81 5.25
N ASN A 288 -10.70 8.73 5.54
CA ASN A 288 -10.14 9.18 6.82
C ASN A 288 -8.69 9.67 6.70
N LEU A 289 -8.22 10.37 7.73
CA LEU A 289 -6.89 10.96 7.73
C LEU A 289 -5.77 9.90 7.70
N TYR A 290 -5.98 8.72 8.29
CA TYR A 290 -5.02 7.62 8.23
C TYR A 290 -4.63 7.29 6.77
N GLN A 291 -5.62 7.21 5.90
CA GLN A 291 -5.38 6.98 4.47
C GLN A 291 -4.79 8.24 3.80
N GLY A 292 -5.22 9.44 4.21
CA GLY A 292 -4.76 10.73 3.65
C GLY A 292 -3.25 10.95 3.72
N VAL A 293 -2.56 10.34 4.70
CA VAL A 293 -1.08 10.39 4.79
C VAL A 293 -0.40 9.84 3.53
N LYS A 294 -1.02 8.92 2.80
CA LYS A 294 -0.47 8.40 1.54
C LYS A 294 -0.42 9.47 0.46
N GLY A 295 -1.47 10.30 0.36
CA GLY A 295 -1.51 11.44 -0.54
C GLY A 295 -0.46 12.49 -0.17
N MET A 296 -0.29 12.78 1.13
CA MET A 296 0.78 13.66 1.60
C MET A 296 2.16 13.12 1.20
N SER A 297 2.40 11.82 1.42
CA SER A 297 3.66 11.16 1.10
C SER A 297 3.98 11.19 -0.41
N ALA A 298 2.97 11.00 -1.28
CA ALA A 298 3.17 11.11 -2.73
C ALA A 298 3.57 12.55 -3.14
N GLY A 299 2.85 13.55 -2.63
CA GLY A 299 3.08 14.96 -2.94
C GLY A 299 4.42 15.52 -2.40
N SER A 300 4.83 15.08 -1.21
CA SER A 300 6.07 15.57 -0.58
C SER A 300 7.34 15.21 -1.38
N ARG A 301 7.30 14.17 -2.21
CA ARG A 301 8.45 13.70 -3.01
C ARG A 301 9.01 14.72 -4.00
N ILE A 302 8.18 15.68 -4.43
CA ILE A 302 8.55 16.71 -5.40
C ILE A 302 8.39 18.11 -4.83
N LEU A 303 8.19 18.22 -3.51
CA LEU A 303 8.12 19.50 -2.83
C LEU A 303 9.52 19.96 -2.42
N LYS A 304 9.78 21.27 -2.54
CA LYS A 304 10.99 21.88 -1.97
C LYS A 304 10.93 21.86 -0.46
N GLU A 305 12.08 21.83 0.18
CA GLU A 305 12.18 22.02 1.62
C GLU A 305 11.56 23.37 2.05
N GLY A 306 10.72 23.37 3.08
CA GLY A 306 9.92 24.52 3.50
C GLY A 306 8.78 24.90 2.54
N GLY A 307 8.49 24.08 1.53
CA GLY A 307 7.38 24.27 0.60
C GLY A 307 6.02 24.04 1.25
N LEU A 308 4.95 24.38 0.52
CA LEU A 308 3.57 24.21 0.95
C LEU A 308 2.96 22.95 0.30
N LEU A 309 2.53 21.99 1.11
CA LEU A 309 1.73 20.84 0.71
C LEU A 309 0.28 21.06 1.09
N ILE A 310 -0.63 21.00 0.12
CA ILE A 310 -2.08 21.04 0.36
C ILE A 310 -2.65 19.67 0.01
N LEU A 311 -3.24 19.00 0.99
CA LEU A 311 -3.99 17.76 0.80
C LEU A 311 -5.48 18.06 0.69
N ALA A 312 -6.13 17.67 -0.41
CA ALA A 312 -7.59 17.59 -0.51
C ALA A 312 -8.03 16.14 -0.21
N CYS A 313 -8.70 15.94 0.94
CA CYS A 313 -9.10 14.63 1.43
C CYS A 313 -10.38 14.79 2.26
N GLU A 314 -11.49 14.16 1.86
CA GLU A 314 -12.78 14.42 2.49
C GLU A 314 -12.77 14.05 3.98
N CYS A 315 -12.13 12.94 4.34
CA CYS A 315 -12.03 12.44 5.73
C CYS A 315 -13.41 12.34 6.43
N ARG A 316 -14.45 11.86 5.73
CA ARG A 316 -15.81 11.75 6.29
C ARG A 316 -15.91 10.88 7.55
N GLU A 317 -14.99 9.94 7.74
CA GLU A 317 -14.89 9.10 8.94
C GLU A 317 -13.93 9.67 9.99
N GLY A 318 -13.42 10.85 9.76
CA GLY A 318 -12.58 11.53 10.71
C GLY A 318 -11.11 11.12 10.67
N VAL A 319 -10.41 11.39 11.73
CA VAL A 319 -9.30 10.59 12.26
C VAL A 319 -10.04 9.50 13.02
N PRO A 320 -9.94 8.20 12.65
CA PRO A 320 -10.80 7.19 13.26
C PRO A 320 -10.77 7.33 14.78
N ALA A 321 -11.91 7.70 15.38
CA ALA A 321 -11.97 8.15 16.76
C ALA A 321 -11.44 7.08 17.71
N SER A 322 -10.54 7.46 18.60
CA SER A 322 -9.85 6.55 19.52
C SER A 322 -8.97 5.49 18.84
N SER A 323 -8.67 5.63 17.54
CA SER A 323 -7.67 4.78 16.90
C SER A 323 -6.29 5.00 17.54
N PRO A 324 -5.38 4.05 17.41
CA PRO A 324 -4.00 4.23 17.87
C PRO A 324 -3.35 5.48 17.26
N LEU A 325 -3.64 5.79 15.99
CA LEU A 325 -3.17 7.02 15.34
C LEU A 325 -3.71 8.28 16.01
N ASP A 326 -5.03 8.37 16.25
CA ASP A 326 -5.65 9.54 16.90
C ASP A 326 -5.06 9.77 18.30
N GLN A 327 -4.93 8.68 19.09
CA GLN A 327 -4.34 8.75 20.42
C GLN A 327 -2.88 9.24 20.39
N LEU A 328 -2.10 8.75 19.43
CA LEU A 328 -0.69 9.10 19.29
C LEU A 328 -0.53 10.57 18.88
N LEU A 329 -1.28 11.03 17.89
CA LEU A 329 -1.27 12.44 17.46
C LEU A 329 -1.64 13.38 18.61
N ARG A 330 -2.68 13.07 19.38
CA ARG A 330 -3.14 13.90 20.53
C ARG A 330 -2.22 13.83 21.74
N SER A 331 -1.37 12.82 21.85
CA SER A 331 -0.43 12.67 23.00
C SER A 331 0.79 13.55 22.90
N ALA A 332 1.04 14.17 21.75
CA ALA A 332 2.20 15.02 21.48
C ALA A 332 1.79 16.48 21.25
N SER A 333 2.68 17.42 21.47
CA SER A 333 2.48 18.85 21.21
C SER A 333 2.81 19.26 19.77
N GLY A 334 3.37 18.35 18.97
CA GLY A 334 3.73 18.60 17.58
C GLY A 334 4.55 17.47 16.93
N PRO A 335 4.84 17.60 15.63
CA PRO A 335 5.55 16.58 14.87
C PRO A 335 6.90 16.16 15.47
N GLN A 336 7.67 17.12 15.97
CA GLN A 336 8.99 16.83 16.55
C GLN A 336 8.89 15.97 17.82
N GLU A 337 7.87 16.20 18.65
CA GLU A 337 7.64 15.37 19.84
C GLU A 337 7.20 13.97 19.46
N ILE A 338 6.36 13.82 18.42
CA ILE A 338 6.01 12.49 17.85
C ILE A 338 7.26 11.75 17.46
N LEU A 339 8.16 12.34 16.68
CA LEU A 339 9.41 11.70 16.27
C LEU A 339 10.30 11.33 17.46
N THR A 340 10.38 12.19 18.46
CA THR A 340 11.13 11.94 19.71
C THR A 340 10.54 10.75 20.48
N MET A 341 9.21 10.69 20.61
CA MET A 341 8.53 9.58 21.28
C MET A 341 8.79 8.25 20.53
N LEU A 342 8.63 8.26 19.21
CA LEU A 342 8.76 7.06 18.37
C LEU A 342 10.21 6.55 18.32
N SER A 343 11.22 7.44 18.44
CA SER A 343 12.63 7.05 18.49
C SER A 343 13.07 6.52 19.85
N THR A 344 12.22 6.59 20.87
CA THR A 344 12.57 6.10 22.23
C THR A 344 12.62 4.57 22.24
N PRO A 345 13.73 3.95 22.67
CA PRO A 345 13.83 2.49 22.72
C PRO A 345 12.68 1.84 23.50
N GLY A 346 12.05 0.83 22.89
CA GLY A 346 10.93 0.12 23.48
C GLY A 346 9.56 0.81 23.33
N PHE A 347 9.49 1.97 22.70
CA PHE A 347 8.20 2.58 22.35
C PHE A 347 7.64 1.87 21.12
N VAL A 348 6.53 1.16 21.31
CA VAL A 348 5.83 0.43 20.24
C VAL A 348 4.33 0.67 20.36
N ARG A 349 3.70 1.19 19.33
CA ARG A 349 2.26 1.43 19.25
C ARG A 349 1.73 1.02 17.87
N PRO A 350 0.57 0.38 17.78
CA PRO A 350 -0.08 0.15 16.50
C PRO A 350 -0.21 1.45 15.69
N GLU A 351 -0.15 1.36 14.37
CA GLU A 351 -0.27 2.51 13.44
C GLU A 351 0.80 3.61 13.58
N GLN A 352 1.82 3.41 14.41
CA GLN A 352 2.88 4.42 14.66
C GLN A 352 3.58 4.89 13.38
N TRP A 353 3.70 4.03 12.37
CA TRP A 353 4.29 4.37 11.07
C TRP A 353 3.54 5.49 10.34
N GLN A 354 2.19 5.58 10.50
CA GLN A 354 1.42 6.68 9.89
C GLN A 354 1.74 8.02 10.56
N ALA A 355 1.77 8.05 11.88
CA ALA A 355 2.15 9.26 12.63
C ALA A 355 3.58 9.67 12.32
N GLN A 356 4.51 8.70 12.20
CA GLN A 356 5.90 8.97 11.85
C GLN A 356 6.04 9.59 10.48
N ILE A 357 5.39 9.02 9.45
CA ILE A 357 5.45 9.55 8.08
C ILE A 357 4.84 10.94 8.01
N GLN A 358 3.70 11.17 8.66
CA GLN A 358 3.11 12.51 8.75
C GLN A 358 4.09 13.50 9.40
N ALA A 359 4.69 13.14 10.53
CA ALA A 359 5.62 13.99 11.26
C ALA A 359 6.91 14.27 10.47
N LEU A 360 7.45 13.28 9.74
CA LEU A 360 8.60 13.47 8.85
C LEU A 360 8.29 14.46 7.73
N ILE A 361 7.12 14.37 7.10
CA ILE A 361 6.68 15.33 6.08
C ILE A 361 6.57 16.74 6.67
N GLN A 362 5.95 16.88 7.85
CA GLN A 362 5.78 18.15 8.53
C GLN A 362 7.10 18.77 9.03
N SER A 363 8.13 17.96 9.22
CA SER A 363 9.47 18.46 9.56
C SER A 363 10.16 19.19 8.40
N CYS A 364 9.74 18.91 7.15
CA CYS A 364 10.33 19.46 5.93
C CYS A 364 9.36 20.39 5.16
N ALA A 365 8.07 20.43 5.52
CA ALA A 365 7.04 21.14 4.78
C ALA A 365 5.95 21.74 5.67
N GLU A 366 5.36 22.84 5.20
CA GLU A 366 4.08 23.32 5.71
C GLU A 366 2.97 22.46 5.11
N VAL A 367 2.14 21.83 5.95
CA VAL A 367 1.04 20.95 5.50
C VAL A 367 -0.31 21.55 5.87
N GLN A 368 -1.14 21.79 4.85
CA GLN A 368 -2.53 22.22 5.02
C GLN A 368 -3.50 21.18 4.45
N VAL A 369 -4.66 21.03 5.08
CA VAL A 369 -5.66 20.02 4.67
C VAL A 369 -6.99 20.68 4.38
N PHE A 370 -7.50 20.48 3.19
CA PHE A 370 -8.87 20.76 2.79
C PHE A 370 -9.70 19.48 3.01
N SER A 371 -10.62 19.53 3.96
CA SER A 371 -11.44 18.35 4.33
C SER A 371 -12.79 18.73 4.91
N ALA A 372 -13.63 17.72 5.16
CA ALA A 372 -14.87 17.87 5.94
C ALA A 372 -14.63 17.90 7.47
N LEU A 373 -13.38 17.69 7.93
CA LEU A 373 -13.04 17.77 9.34
C LEU A 373 -13.15 19.21 9.85
N ASP A 374 -13.56 19.34 11.11
CA ASP A 374 -13.50 20.63 11.80
C ASP A 374 -12.05 21.02 12.11
N ASP A 375 -11.83 22.34 12.28
CA ASP A 375 -10.50 22.92 12.50
C ASP A 375 -9.85 22.41 13.81
N THR A 376 -10.64 22.10 14.81
CA THR A 376 -10.14 21.61 16.11
C THR A 376 -9.55 20.22 15.93
N THR A 377 -10.22 19.36 15.19
CA THR A 377 -9.75 18.00 14.87
C THR A 377 -8.47 18.04 14.03
N LEU A 378 -8.40 18.91 13.00
CA LEU A 378 -7.18 19.06 12.19
C LEU A 378 -6.00 19.54 13.02
N ARG A 379 -6.20 20.59 13.87
CA ARG A 379 -5.14 21.10 14.74
C ARG A 379 -4.71 20.10 15.80
N ALA A 380 -5.63 19.28 16.31
CA ALA A 380 -5.29 18.19 17.24
C ALA A 380 -4.45 17.08 16.55
N ALA A 381 -4.54 16.97 15.24
CA ALA A 381 -3.68 16.13 14.41
C ALA A 381 -2.42 16.87 13.89
N HIS A 382 -2.12 18.05 14.42
CA HIS A 382 -1.01 18.93 14.06
C HIS A 382 -1.05 19.42 12.59
N LEU A 383 -2.23 19.51 11.98
CA LEU A 383 -2.45 19.94 10.61
C LEU A 383 -3.16 21.29 10.56
N GLU A 384 -2.80 22.14 9.60
CA GLU A 384 -3.47 23.43 9.41
C GLU A 384 -4.67 23.28 8.47
N PRO A 385 -5.85 23.82 8.82
CA PRO A 385 -7.00 23.81 7.93
C PRO A 385 -6.78 24.68 6.69
N CYS A 386 -7.05 24.11 5.51
CA CYS A 386 -7.20 24.87 4.26
C CYS A 386 -8.69 25.06 3.97
N LYS A 387 -9.16 26.30 3.90
CA LYS A 387 -10.58 26.59 3.62
C LYS A 387 -10.88 26.83 2.14
N ASP A 388 -9.86 27.22 1.39
CA ASP A 388 -9.94 27.53 -0.03
C ASP A 388 -8.57 27.27 -0.65
N ILE A 389 -8.47 26.22 -1.43
CA ILE A 389 -7.22 25.77 -2.05
C ILE A 389 -6.72 26.82 -3.04
N GLN A 390 -7.60 27.31 -3.91
CA GLN A 390 -7.23 28.29 -4.93
C GLN A 390 -6.65 29.56 -4.29
N LYS A 391 -7.37 30.14 -3.33
CA LYS A 391 -6.92 31.37 -2.64
C LYS A 391 -5.63 31.15 -1.85
N THR A 392 -5.46 29.97 -1.25
CA THR A 392 -4.23 29.61 -0.52
C THR A 392 -3.03 29.56 -1.47
N VAL A 393 -3.19 28.92 -2.63
CA VAL A 393 -2.15 28.86 -3.66
C VAL A 393 -1.84 30.25 -4.21
N GLU A 394 -2.86 31.05 -4.57
CA GLU A 394 -2.68 32.43 -5.06
C GLU A 394 -1.89 33.30 -4.07
N ASN A 395 -2.27 33.29 -2.81
CA ASN A 395 -1.59 34.03 -1.75
C ASN A 395 -0.13 33.57 -1.58
N ARG A 396 0.13 32.28 -1.65
CA ARG A 396 1.49 31.73 -1.53
C ARG A 396 2.35 32.14 -2.75
N LEU A 397 1.80 32.03 -3.96
CA LEU A 397 2.46 32.43 -5.18
C LEU A 397 2.80 33.93 -5.19
N GLN A 398 1.91 34.77 -4.65
CA GLN A 398 2.16 36.19 -4.52
C GLN A 398 3.34 36.51 -3.58
N LYS A 399 3.43 35.79 -2.46
CA LYS A 399 4.53 35.92 -1.49
C LYS A 399 5.88 35.43 -2.03
N LEU A 400 5.87 34.35 -2.80
CA LEU A 400 7.10 33.74 -3.34
C LEU A 400 7.61 34.37 -4.63
N GLY A 401 6.76 35.15 -5.33
CA GLY A 401 7.14 35.84 -6.55
C GLY A 401 6.93 35.02 -7.84
N PRO A 402 7.41 35.55 -9.00
CA PRO A 402 7.05 35.02 -10.33
C PRO A 402 7.69 33.65 -10.66
N GLU A 403 8.79 33.31 -10.02
CA GLU A 403 9.49 32.06 -10.30
C GLU A 403 8.91 30.84 -9.57
N ALA A 404 7.99 31.07 -8.62
CA ALA A 404 7.34 30.01 -7.87
C ALA A 404 6.47 29.12 -8.76
N ARG A 405 6.50 27.81 -8.53
CA ARG A 405 5.82 26.79 -9.32
C ARG A 405 4.93 25.89 -8.44
N VAL A 406 3.83 25.47 -9.04
CA VAL A 406 2.83 24.61 -8.44
C VAL A 406 2.81 23.27 -9.16
N ALA A 407 2.78 22.16 -8.42
CA ALA A 407 2.38 20.88 -8.96
C ALA A 407 1.00 20.50 -8.43
N VAL A 408 0.20 19.84 -9.24
CA VAL A 408 -1.11 19.30 -8.86
C VAL A 408 -1.15 17.82 -9.20
N LEU A 409 -1.48 16.98 -8.19
CA LEU A 409 -1.73 15.54 -8.33
C LEU A 409 -3.24 15.28 -8.16
N PRO A 410 -4.05 15.39 -9.22
CA PRO A 410 -5.51 15.31 -9.12
C PRO A 410 -6.01 13.96 -8.59
N GLN A 411 -5.24 12.90 -8.84
CA GLN A 411 -5.54 11.53 -8.45
C GLN A 411 -4.64 11.03 -7.29
N GLY A 412 -3.93 11.94 -6.61
CA GLY A 412 -3.10 11.63 -5.45
C GLY A 412 -2.14 10.46 -5.68
N PRO A 413 -2.12 9.47 -4.79
CA PRO A 413 -1.14 8.38 -4.82
C PRO A 413 -1.33 7.34 -5.94
N LEU A 414 -2.29 7.51 -6.86
CA LEU A 414 -2.35 6.72 -8.09
C LEU A 414 -1.22 7.09 -9.07
N THR A 415 -0.62 8.27 -8.88
CA THR A 415 0.58 8.70 -9.58
C THR A 415 1.65 9.06 -8.56
N ILE A 416 2.81 8.44 -8.68
CA ILE A 416 3.94 8.72 -7.80
C ILE A 416 4.96 9.57 -8.55
N PRO A 417 5.02 10.88 -8.31
CA PRO A 417 6.03 11.71 -8.90
C PRO A 417 7.39 11.50 -8.23
N TYR A 418 8.46 11.69 -9.00
CA TYR A 418 9.82 11.68 -8.46
C TYR A 418 10.73 12.65 -9.24
N LEU A 419 11.74 13.18 -8.57
CA LEU A 419 12.74 14.01 -9.21
C LEU A 419 13.63 13.14 -10.09
N ALA A 420 13.72 13.47 -11.39
CA ALA A 420 14.73 12.89 -12.27
C ALA A 420 16.08 13.43 -11.81
N GLY A 421 16.92 12.56 -11.24
CA GLY A 421 18.27 12.88 -10.79
C GLY A 421 19.24 13.13 -11.92
#